data_f92bea74b5aa596e1ace290f006ec135
#
_entry.id   f92bea74b5aa596e1ace290f006ec135
#
_cell.length_a   1.000
_cell.length_b   1.000
_cell.length_c   1.000
_cell.angle_alpha   90.00
_cell.angle_beta   90.00
_cell.angle_gamma   90.00
#
_symmetry.space_group_name_H-M   'P 1'
#
loop_
_entity.id
_entity.type
_entity.pdbx_description
1 polymer ?
#
loop_
_entity_poly.entity_id
_entity_poly.type
_entity_poly.pdbx_seq_one_letter_code
_entity_poly.pdbx_strand_id
1 'polypeptide(L)'
;MHPIDEFKISSSIKTDKIMKTLKKTLVASAFLTLIACNISLVAVASSEKNIKSKIENVTVFTQGAQIYRSSLVNVNSGMTTLVFDGLESTIDVRSIQASGFGNFVIMDVQHSIKYPEPKNADQTNNPKNVKQIKMLQDSLVMIGFDLEDISSKQASLNIEKNTLLNNRIIKGETKKDTLNLVKEALAFLREKLNNINSELLKLKKEEYRVNIKKQRMQSDLLALQTYNSNTGDVVKDETNYRVIVTVSADLATNGTMNINYMLQDAGWTPSYDLRAKGAGGNMQLTYKAQVYQNTGIDWSDVKLTLSTASPNQSNVKPVLNTWWLNYYNPYAYDYKRKYSENDKDSMIPQSKSSGSLAYENQNAEVAALTAADFTVAEENITTVEYDIKLAYSIPCDGKTHFVAIQTKDIPANYTHFAAPKLDKDAFLVAKITNWDELNLAAGSANIYFDGTFVGESYIDPSSLSDTLDLTLGRDKNMVVTRVKQKDKTKEKLIGEDKVKTISYEITIRNTKSSASNFNLQDQIPVSQTKEIIVSLIESSGAEMDELSGIVNWKFNLKPKETKKIVLTYTVKFPKEKTLAGL
;
A
#
# COMPACT_ATOMS: atom_id res chain seq x y z
N MET A 1 -76.36 28.02 71.88
CA MET A 1 -77.51 27.37 72.59
C MET A 1 -77.65 25.98 72.01
N HIS A 2 -77.28 25.02 72.80
CA HIS A 2 -77.68 23.63 73.05
C HIS A 2 -78.54 22.86 72.02
N PRO A 3 -78.59 21.48 72.09
CA PRO A 3 -77.72 20.47 72.77
C PRO A 3 -77.37 19.29 71.83
N ILE A 4 -76.28 18.55 72.11
CA ILE A 4 -76.07 17.22 72.71
C ILE A 4 -77.27 16.26 72.54
N ASP A 5 -76.99 15.10 71.87
CA ASP A 5 -77.32 13.76 72.39
C ASP A 5 -76.79 12.65 71.49
N GLU A 6 -75.94 11.82 72.04
CA GLU A 6 -75.81 10.36 72.09
C GLU A 6 -76.33 9.52 70.92
N PHE A 7 -75.43 8.78 70.31
CA PHE A 7 -75.70 7.38 69.93
C PHE A 7 -74.36 6.54 70.03
N LYS A 8 -74.14 6.02 71.22
CA LYS A 8 -73.30 4.84 71.44
C LYS A 8 -74.12 3.59 71.19
N ILE A 9 -73.48 2.51 70.64
CA ILE A 9 -73.92 1.13 70.49
C ILE A 9 -74.44 0.78 69.10
N SER A 10 -73.45 0.47 68.18
CA SER A 10 -73.60 -0.54 67.12
C SER A 10 -72.33 -0.80 66.35
N SER A 11 -71.11 -0.74 66.98
CA SER A 11 -69.84 -0.90 66.30
C SER A 11 -69.16 -2.27 66.46
N SER A 12 -69.66 -3.17 67.30
CA SER A 12 -68.97 -4.43 67.60
C SER A 12 -69.31 -5.60 66.63
N ILE A 13 -70.41 -5.58 65.91
CA ILE A 13 -70.84 -6.73 65.06
C ILE A 13 -70.42 -6.53 63.61
N LYS A 14 -70.10 -5.32 63.14
CA LYS A 14 -69.61 -5.06 61.79
C LYS A 14 -68.12 -5.25 61.61
N THR A 15 -67.32 -5.05 62.63
CA THR A 15 -65.89 -5.20 62.62
C THR A 15 -65.43 -6.66 62.48
N ASP A 16 -66.12 -7.61 63.10
CA ASP A 16 -65.76 -9.03 63.01
C ASP A 16 -66.04 -9.68 61.64
N LYS A 17 -67.10 -9.17 60.94
CA LYS A 17 -67.42 -9.66 59.59
C LYS A 17 -66.51 -9.06 58.53
N ILE A 18 -66.02 -7.85 58.73
CA ILE A 18 -65.08 -7.17 57.88
C ILE A 18 -63.65 -7.78 58.05
N MET A 19 -63.28 -8.12 59.31
CA MET A 19 -61.98 -8.77 59.55
C MET A 19 -61.91 -10.22 59.02
N LYS A 20 -63.03 -10.96 59.04
CA LYS A 20 -63.06 -12.32 58.42
C LYS A 20 -63.06 -12.26 56.89
N THR A 21 -63.62 -11.22 56.23
CA THR A 21 -63.54 -11.01 54.80
C THR A 21 -62.15 -10.51 54.38
N LEU A 22 -61.53 -9.61 55.13
CA LEU A 22 -60.15 -9.16 54.90
C LEU A 22 -59.13 -10.31 55.04
N LYS A 23 -59.29 -11.22 56.05
CA LYS A 23 -58.43 -12.38 56.16
C LYS A 23 -58.56 -13.37 54.99
N LYS A 24 -59.82 -13.56 54.47
CA LYS A 24 -60.00 -14.43 53.28
C LYS A 24 -59.48 -13.83 52.01
N THR A 25 -59.57 -12.50 51.80
CA THR A 25 -58.97 -11.81 50.65
C THR A 25 -57.44 -11.74 50.73
N LEU A 26 -56.85 -11.57 51.93
CA LEU A 26 -55.36 -11.63 52.13
C LEU A 26 -54.79 -13.01 51.88
N VAL A 27 -55.52 -14.08 52.33
CA VAL A 27 -55.05 -15.47 52.04
C VAL A 27 -55.24 -15.83 50.58
N ALA A 28 -56.29 -15.38 49.91
CA ALA A 28 -56.51 -15.57 48.48
C ALA A 28 -55.46 -14.79 47.63
N SER A 29 -55.13 -13.54 48.07
CA SER A 29 -54.07 -12.74 47.43
C SER A 29 -52.69 -13.35 47.65
N ALA A 30 -52.34 -13.90 48.81
CA ALA A 30 -51.10 -14.61 49.10
C ALA A 30 -50.98 -15.92 48.31
N PHE A 31 -52.08 -16.63 48.08
CA PHE A 31 -52.10 -17.83 47.25
C PHE A 31 -51.95 -17.49 45.74
N LEU A 32 -52.50 -16.38 45.25
CA LEU A 32 -52.33 -15.92 43.87
C LEU A 32 -50.91 -15.42 43.60
N THR A 33 -50.27 -14.76 44.59
CA THR A 33 -48.86 -14.34 44.48
C THR A 33 -47.90 -15.53 44.60
N LEU A 34 -48.21 -16.59 45.35
CA LEU A 34 -47.41 -17.81 45.38
C LEU A 34 -47.52 -18.63 44.07
N ILE A 35 -48.65 -18.58 43.37
CA ILE A 35 -48.80 -19.23 42.05
C ILE A 35 -48.16 -18.40 40.94
N ALA A 36 -48.14 -17.07 41.04
CA ALA A 36 -47.46 -16.19 40.10
C ALA A 36 -45.91 -16.26 40.23
N CYS A 37 -45.39 -16.66 41.40
CA CYS A 37 -43.92 -16.80 41.59
C CYS A 37 -43.35 -18.16 41.11
N ASN A 38 -44.22 -19.09 40.67
CA ASN A 38 -43.79 -20.36 40.06
C ASN A 38 -43.91 -20.38 38.53
N ILE A 39 -44.09 -19.22 37.88
CA ILE A 39 -43.67 -19.08 36.48
C ILE A 39 -42.16 -19.04 36.55
N SER A 40 -41.54 -20.21 36.59
CA SER A 40 -40.12 -20.36 36.31
C SER A 40 -39.84 -19.60 35.04
N LEU A 41 -39.11 -18.49 35.13
CA LEU A 41 -38.30 -18.05 33.99
C LEU A 41 -37.49 -19.29 33.61
N VAL A 42 -37.95 -20.02 32.64
CA VAL A 42 -37.09 -20.91 31.89
C VAL A 42 -36.15 -19.94 31.21
N ALA A 43 -35.05 -19.62 31.90
CA ALA A 43 -33.87 -19.09 31.24
C ALA A 43 -33.57 -20.14 30.21
N VAL A 44 -33.92 -19.88 28.95
CA VAL A 44 -33.49 -20.66 27.81
C VAL A 44 -31.97 -20.50 27.84
N ALA A 45 -31.32 -21.42 28.53
CA ALA A 45 -29.87 -21.50 28.52
C ALA A 45 -29.51 -21.75 27.06
N SER A 46 -29.08 -20.69 26.37
CA SER A 46 -28.52 -20.80 25.06
C SER A 46 -27.34 -21.78 25.18
N SER A 47 -27.43 -22.93 24.52
CA SER A 47 -26.35 -23.90 24.54
C SER A 47 -25.21 -23.34 23.68
N GLU A 48 -24.13 -22.90 24.29
CA GLU A 48 -22.90 -22.54 23.59
C GLU A 48 -22.22 -23.78 23.02
N LYS A 49 -21.89 -23.75 21.76
CA LYS A 49 -21.16 -24.81 21.07
C LYS A 49 -19.93 -24.21 20.37
N ASN A 50 -18.74 -24.66 20.79
CA ASN A 50 -17.51 -24.30 20.11
C ASN A 50 -17.41 -25.04 18.78
N ILE A 51 -17.22 -24.31 17.70
CA ILE A 51 -17.19 -24.79 16.32
C ILE A 51 -15.77 -24.70 15.78
N LYS A 52 -15.20 -25.82 15.37
CA LYS A 52 -13.94 -25.83 14.63
C LYS A 52 -14.26 -25.55 13.15
N SER A 53 -13.70 -24.48 12.61
CA SER A 53 -13.83 -24.11 11.21
C SER A 53 -12.50 -24.25 10.47
N LYS A 54 -12.55 -24.54 9.17
CA LYS A 54 -11.40 -24.57 8.27
C LYS A 54 -11.52 -23.41 7.29
N ILE A 55 -10.39 -22.77 6.94
CA ILE A 55 -10.32 -21.83 5.82
C ILE A 55 -10.43 -22.68 4.56
N GLU A 56 -11.47 -22.45 3.75
CA GLU A 56 -11.68 -23.15 2.48
C GLU A 56 -11.20 -22.30 1.31
N ASN A 57 -11.62 -21.03 1.28
CA ASN A 57 -11.29 -20.11 0.20
C ASN A 57 -10.66 -18.83 0.77
N VAL A 58 -9.72 -18.28 0.02
CA VAL A 58 -9.12 -16.97 0.29
C VAL A 58 -9.14 -16.17 -1.00
N THR A 59 -9.80 -15.01 -0.97
CA THR A 59 -9.70 -14.01 -2.04
C THR A 59 -8.74 -12.93 -1.61
N VAL A 60 -7.58 -12.84 -2.26
CA VAL A 60 -6.56 -11.83 -1.97
C VAL A 60 -6.77 -10.65 -2.91
N PHE A 61 -6.92 -9.46 -2.34
CA PHE A 61 -7.02 -8.19 -3.05
C PHE A 61 -5.66 -7.53 -3.18
N THR A 62 -5.56 -6.44 -3.93
CA THR A 62 -4.34 -5.64 -3.96
C THR A 62 -3.97 -5.10 -2.57
N GLN A 63 -4.98 -4.91 -1.71
CA GLN A 63 -4.84 -4.60 -0.29
C GLN A 63 -5.91 -5.33 0.50
N GLY A 64 -5.49 -6.23 1.40
CA GLY A 64 -6.36 -7.07 2.20
C GLY A 64 -6.66 -8.43 1.57
N ALA A 65 -7.32 -9.27 2.34
CA ALA A 65 -7.83 -10.56 1.91
C ALA A 65 -9.20 -10.84 2.53
N GLN A 66 -10.06 -11.53 1.79
CA GLN A 66 -11.33 -12.05 2.30
C GLN A 66 -11.17 -13.54 2.57
N ILE A 67 -11.46 -13.92 3.80
CA ILE A 67 -11.39 -15.31 4.27
C ILE A 67 -12.79 -15.91 4.28
N TYR A 68 -12.91 -17.13 3.77
CA TYR A 68 -14.11 -17.94 3.82
C TYR A 68 -13.84 -19.18 4.63
N ARG A 69 -14.58 -19.35 5.72
CA ARG A 69 -14.51 -20.53 6.58
C ARG A 69 -15.82 -21.27 6.54
N SER A 70 -15.76 -22.58 6.53
CA SER A 70 -16.93 -23.46 6.57
C SER A 70 -16.81 -24.46 7.73
N SER A 71 -17.95 -24.86 8.24
CA SER A 71 -18.03 -25.87 9.29
C SER A 71 -19.39 -26.58 9.29
N LEU A 72 -19.37 -27.87 9.60
CA LEU A 72 -20.58 -28.62 9.90
C LEU A 72 -21.06 -28.27 11.32
N VAL A 73 -22.34 -27.95 11.45
CA VAL A 73 -22.95 -27.55 12.70
C VAL A 73 -24.15 -28.42 13.04
N ASN A 74 -24.31 -28.69 14.34
CA ASN A 74 -25.50 -29.35 14.88
C ASN A 74 -26.24 -28.30 15.71
N VAL A 75 -27.43 -27.96 15.29
CA VAL A 75 -28.30 -26.97 15.96
C VAL A 75 -29.38 -27.70 16.73
N ASN A 76 -29.56 -27.36 18.00
CA ASN A 76 -30.63 -27.92 18.82
C ASN A 76 -31.96 -27.21 18.51
N SER A 77 -33.09 -27.82 18.91
CA SER A 77 -34.37 -27.12 18.92
C SER A 77 -34.31 -25.91 19.86
N GLY A 78 -34.83 -24.76 19.42
CA GLY A 78 -34.73 -23.47 20.09
C GLY A 78 -33.48 -22.69 19.69
N MET A 79 -32.95 -21.87 20.61
CA MET A 79 -31.79 -21.04 20.37
C MET A 79 -30.48 -21.78 20.67
N THR A 80 -29.54 -21.74 19.73
CA THR A 80 -28.19 -22.28 19.86
C THR A 80 -27.18 -21.20 19.52
N THR A 81 -26.16 -21.03 20.36
CA THR A 81 -25.04 -20.13 20.12
C THR A 81 -23.84 -20.93 19.60
N LEU A 82 -23.44 -20.65 18.37
CA LEU A 82 -22.27 -21.24 17.70
C LEU A 82 -21.08 -20.29 17.87
N VAL A 83 -20.00 -20.77 18.46
CA VAL A 83 -18.79 -19.96 18.72
C VAL A 83 -17.66 -20.46 17.83
N PHE A 84 -17.22 -19.61 16.92
CA PHE A 84 -16.06 -19.86 16.05
C PHE A 84 -14.82 -19.28 16.70
N ASP A 85 -14.00 -20.12 17.28
CA ASP A 85 -12.78 -19.76 18.01
C ASP A 85 -11.52 -19.78 17.11
N GLY A 86 -10.45 -19.14 17.58
CA GLY A 86 -9.13 -19.20 16.96
C GLY A 86 -9.10 -18.48 15.60
N LEU A 87 -9.73 -17.32 15.55
CA LEU A 87 -9.72 -16.47 14.37
C LEU A 87 -8.54 -15.48 14.42
N GLU A 88 -8.27 -14.82 13.30
CA GLU A 88 -7.20 -13.83 13.16
C GLU A 88 -7.48 -12.58 13.98
N SER A 89 -6.42 -11.93 14.48
CA SER A 89 -6.53 -10.73 15.31
C SER A 89 -6.89 -9.46 14.52
N THR A 90 -6.68 -9.47 13.21
CA THR A 90 -6.79 -8.29 12.33
C THR A 90 -8.08 -8.24 11.51
N ILE A 91 -9.13 -8.92 12.01
CA ILE A 91 -10.44 -8.95 11.37
C ILE A 91 -11.06 -7.55 11.34
N ASP A 92 -11.51 -7.11 10.15
CA ASP A 92 -12.43 -5.97 10.08
C ASP A 92 -13.82 -6.41 10.53
N VAL A 93 -14.16 -6.04 11.74
CA VAL A 93 -15.43 -6.44 12.39
C VAL A 93 -16.66 -6.07 11.55
N ARG A 94 -16.59 -4.98 10.76
CA ARG A 94 -17.71 -4.52 9.92
C ARG A 94 -17.94 -5.41 8.70
N SER A 95 -16.95 -6.21 8.33
CA SER A 95 -17.00 -7.09 7.16
C SER A 95 -17.53 -8.49 7.47
N ILE A 96 -17.76 -8.81 8.75
CA ILE A 96 -18.17 -10.15 9.17
C ILE A 96 -19.56 -10.46 8.64
N GLN A 97 -19.67 -11.58 7.94
CA GLN A 97 -20.92 -12.12 7.45
C GLN A 97 -21.01 -13.60 7.81
N ALA A 98 -22.22 -14.06 8.09
CA ALA A 98 -22.52 -15.46 8.30
C ALA A 98 -23.65 -15.90 7.36
N SER A 99 -23.51 -17.10 6.79
CA SER A 99 -24.51 -17.77 5.98
C SER A 99 -24.55 -19.24 6.32
N GLY A 100 -25.68 -19.89 6.12
CA GLY A 100 -25.80 -21.30 6.48
C GLY A 100 -26.78 -22.05 5.58
N PHE A 101 -26.59 -23.34 5.50
CA PHE A 101 -27.49 -24.30 4.85
C PHE A 101 -28.00 -25.29 5.89
N GLY A 102 -29.33 -25.35 6.08
CA GLY A 102 -29.99 -26.20 7.05
C GLY A 102 -31.33 -25.62 7.47
N ASN A 103 -32.12 -26.36 8.26
CA ASN A 103 -33.43 -25.92 8.75
C ASN A 103 -33.27 -25.09 10.03
N PHE A 104 -32.54 -23.98 9.94
CA PHE A 104 -32.33 -23.00 11.03
C PHE A 104 -32.28 -21.60 10.46
N VAL A 105 -32.51 -20.60 11.31
CA VAL A 105 -32.44 -19.18 10.98
C VAL A 105 -31.30 -18.54 11.77
N ILE A 106 -30.47 -17.76 11.11
CA ILE A 106 -29.43 -16.94 11.75
C ILE A 106 -30.14 -15.71 12.35
N MET A 107 -30.00 -15.54 13.67
CA MET A 107 -30.64 -14.46 14.42
C MET A 107 -29.69 -13.30 14.65
N ASP A 108 -28.40 -13.61 14.90
CA ASP A 108 -27.40 -12.60 15.25
C ASP A 108 -25.98 -13.08 14.94
N VAL A 109 -25.09 -12.12 14.62
CA VAL A 109 -23.67 -12.36 14.36
C VAL A 109 -22.85 -11.31 15.09
N GLN A 110 -22.00 -11.72 16.01
CA GLN A 110 -21.20 -10.82 16.85
C GLN A 110 -19.72 -11.20 16.81
N HIS A 111 -18.84 -10.20 16.83
CA HIS A 111 -17.43 -10.39 17.13
C HIS A 111 -17.21 -10.29 18.64
N SER A 112 -16.38 -11.16 19.19
CA SER A 112 -16.03 -11.17 20.60
C SER A 112 -14.56 -11.50 20.79
N ILE A 113 -13.95 -10.88 21.77
CA ILE A 113 -12.56 -11.16 22.16
C ILE A 113 -12.62 -11.82 23.53
N LYS A 114 -12.13 -13.06 23.61
CA LYS A 114 -11.94 -13.73 24.88
C LYS A 114 -10.51 -13.48 25.36
N TYR A 115 -10.41 -12.65 26.38
CA TYR A 115 -9.13 -12.44 27.05
C TYR A 115 -8.82 -13.63 27.94
N PRO A 116 -7.54 -13.98 28.16
CA PRO A 116 -7.16 -14.99 29.13
C PRO A 116 -7.70 -14.61 30.51
N GLU A 117 -8.29 -15.57 31.19
CA GLU A 117 -8.75 -15.34 32.57
C GLU A 117 -7.53 -15.05 33.46
N PRO A 118 -7.56 -13.97 34.26
CA PRO A 118 -6.49 -13.72 35.21
C PRO A 118 -6.43 -14.89 36.18
N LYS A 119 -5.41 -15.74 36.07
CA LYS A 119 -5.16 -16.79 37.05
C LYS A 119 -5.01 -16.10 38.43
N ASN A 120 -5.81 -16.51 39.40
CA ASN A 120 -5.79 -15.98 40.76
C ASN A 120 -4.35 -15.76 41.24
N ALA A 121 -4.00 -14.50 41.51
CA ALA A 121 -2.67 -14.03 41.84
C ALA A 121 -2.08 -14.60 43.14
N ASP A 122 -2.79 -15.50 43.82
CA ASP A 122 -2.44 -15.93 45.18
C ASP A 122 -1.39 -17.05 45.28
N GLN A 123 -0.92 -17.64 44.16
CA GLN A 123 0.02 -18.77 44.27
C GLN A 123 1.39 -18.61 43.59
N THR A 124 1.71 -17.46 42.95
CA THR A 124 2.96 -17.33 42.19
C THR A 124 3.82 -16.10 42.52
N ASN A 125 3.61 -15.44 43.62
CA ASN A 125 4.41 -14.29 44.01
C ASN A 125 5.73 -14.67 44.65
N ASN A 126 6.75 -14.99 43.82
CA ASN A 126 8.12 -14.87 44.31
C ASN A 126 8.44 -13.36 44.50
N PRO A 127 8.63 -12.87 45.75
CA PRO A 127 8.80 -11.44 46.02
C PRO A 127 9.98 -10.80 45.26
N LYS A 128 10.97 -11.60 44.85
CA LYS A 128 12.11 -11.15 44.04
C LYS A 128 11.68 -10.79 42.60
N ASN A 129 10.83 -11.62 42.00
CA ASN A 129 10.37 -11.38 40.61
C ASN A 129 9.43 -10.17 40.51
N VAL A 130 8.53 -10.00 41.50
CA VAL A 130 7.64 -8.82 41.56
C VAL A 130 8.44 -7.53 41.66
N LYS A 131 9.49 -7.51 42.50
CA LYS A 131 10.38 -6.35 42.61
C LYS A 131 11.14 -6.08 41.31
N GLN A 132 11.60 -7.14 40.64
CA GLN A 132 12.32 -7.04 39.37
C GLN A 132 11.42 -6.56 38.22
N ILE A 133 10.20 -7.08 38.15
CA ILE A 133 9.18 -6.61 37.19
C ILE A 133 8.90 -5.11 37.36
N LYS A 134 8.68 -4.66 38.61
CA LYS A 134 8.45 -3.25 38.90
C LYS A 134 9.65 -2.38 38.52
N MET A 135 10.88 -2.81 38.83
CA MET A 135 12.10 -2.09 38.46
C MET A 135 12.24 -1.97 36.91
N LEU A 136 11.90 -3.02 36.17
CA LEU A 136 11.93 -2.97 34.69
C LEU A 136 10.86 -2.05 34.15
N GLN A 137 9.64 -2.07 34.70
CA GLN A 137 8.56 -1.14 34.32
C GLN A 137 8.96 0.31 34.57
N ASP A 138 9.47 0.63 35.76
CA ASP A 138 9.95 1.97 36.11
C ASP A 138 11.09 2.40 35.16
N SER A 139 12.00 1.48 34.83
CA SER A 139 13.10 1.75 33.88
C SER A 139 12.61 1.98 32.46
N LEU A 140 11.56 1.29 32.00
CA LEU A 140 10.94 1.52 30.69
C LEU A 140 10.28 2.89 30.60
N VAL A 141 9.68 3.39 31.69
CA VAL A 141 9.14 4.76 31.76
C VAL A 141 10.28 5.78 31.60
N MET A 142 11.40 5.60 32.32
CA MET A 142 12.57 6.49 32.20
C MET A 142 13.14 6.49 30.77
N ILE A 143 13.23 5.34 30.14
CA ILE A 143 13.63 5.24 28.72
C ILE A 143 12.66 6.00 27.81
N GLY A 144 11.37 6.03 28.14
CA GLY A 144 10.38 6.86 27.43
C GLY A 144 10.77 8.35 27.46
N PHE A 145 11.12 8.89 28.63
CA PHE A 145 11.56 10.26 28.78
C PHE A 145 12.90 10.53 28.08
N ASP A 146 13.85 9.57 28.10
CA ASP A 146 15.11 9.70 27.37
C ASP A 146 14.87 9.84 25.85
N LEU A 147 13.93 9.07 25.29
CA LEU A 147 13.56 9.14 23.87
C LEU A 147 12.86 10.47 23.54
N GLU A 148 12.01 10.97 24.42
CA GLU A 148 11.32 12.25 24.26
C GLU A 148 12.32 13.43 24.28
N ASP A 149 13.31 13.41 25.19
CA ASP A 149 14.39 14.41 25.26
C ASP A 149 15.22 14.40 23.96
N ILE A 150 15.60 13.20 23.47
CA ILE A 150 16.33 13.06 22.21
C ILE A 150 15.50 13.63 21.05
N SER A 151 14.21 13.30 20.98
CA SER A 151 13.30 13.78 19.95
C SER A 151 13.16 15.32 19.98
N SER A 152 13.04 15.89 21.17
CA SER A 152 12.95 17.34 21.37
C SER A 152 14.24 18.07 20.91
N LYS A 153 15.40 17.51 21.22
CA LYS A 153 16.70 18.02 20.76
C LYS A 153 16.84 17.94 19.24
N GLN A 154 16.41 16.82 18.63
CA GLN A 154 16.39 16.66 17.18
C GLN A 154 15.46 17.67 16.51
N ALA A 155 14.27 17.91 17.08
CA ALA A 155 13.32 18.89 16.58
C ALA A 155 13.91 20.30 16.62
N SER A 156 14.56 20.70 17.72
CA SER A 156 15.21 21.99 17.87
C SER A 156 16.33 22.21 16.84
N LEU A 157 17.19 21.22 16.65
CA LEU A 157 18.26 21.27 15.65
C LEU A 157 17.72 21.31 14.21
N ASN A 158 16.61 20.64 13.92
CA ASN A 158 15.96 20.71 12.63
C ASN A 158 15.31 22.09 12.38
N ILE A 159 14.74 22.72 13.40
CA ILE A 159 14.24 24.10 13.31
C ILE A 159 15.41 25.06 13.02
N GLU A 160 16.53 24.92 13.74
CA GLU A 160 17.74 25.74 13.51
C GLU A 160 18.25 25.53 12.08
N LYS A 161 18.36 24.28 11.62
CA LYS A 161 18.76 23.94 10.25
C LYS A 161 17.85 24.57 9.20
N ASN A 162 16.53 24.45 9.38
CA ASN A 162 15.55 25.02 8.47
C ASN A 162 15.59 26.55 8.48
N THR A 163 15.81 27.15 9.64
CA THR A 163 15.99 28.61 9.78
C THR A 163 17.22 29.07 9.01
N LEU A 164 18.35 28.39 9.13
CA LEU A 164 19.56 28.67 8.37
C LEU A 164 19.39 28.52 6.86
N LEU A 165 18.65 27.50 6.41
CA LEU A 165 18.42 27.23 4.99
C LEU A 165 17.39 28.19 4.37
N ASN A 166 16.36 28.58 5.13
CA ASN A 166 15.27 29.42 4.65
C ASN A 166 15.56 30.92 4.78
N ASN A 167 16.43 31.30 5.71
CA ASN A 167 16.89 32.70 5.83
C ASN A 167 17.83 33.01 4.65
N ARG A 168 17.39 33.93 3.80
CA ARG A 168 18.18 34.50 2.70
C ARG A 168 19.25 35.42 3.26
N ILE A 169 20.25 34.88 3.95
CA ILE A 169 21.38 35.61 4.53
C ILE A 169 22.14 36.44 3.46
N ILE A 170 21.92 36.19 2.17
CA ILE A 170 22.65 36.72 1.00
C ILE A 170 21.79 37.72 0.19
N LYS A 171 20.63 38.16 0.64
CA LYS A 171 19.83 39.18 -0.02
C LYS A 171 19.65 40.41 0.88
N GLY A 172 20.61 41.32 0.84
CA GLY A 172 20.34 42.72 1.14
C GLY A 172 19.62 43.32 -0.08
N GLU A 173 18.38 43.79 0.10
CA GLU A 173 17.58 44.36 -1.01
C GLU A 173 18.13 45.66 -1.60
N THR A 174 19.19 46.22 -1.02
CA THR A 174 19.68 47.57 -1.37
C THR A 174 21.20 47.76 -1.48
N LYS A 175 22.03 46.73 -1.29
CA LYS A 175 23.50 46.84 -1.44
C LYS A 175 24.04 45.67 -2.26
N LYS A 176 24.99 45.99 -3.19
CA LYS A 176 25.74 44.97 -3.94
C LYS A 176 26.60 44.19 -2.96
N ASP A 177 26.30 42.91 -2.72
CA ASP A 177 27.12 42.03 -1.89
C ASP A 177 28.50 41.88 -2.54
N THR A 178 29.55 42.19 -1.78
CA THR A 178 30.91 41.97 -2.26
C THR A 178 31.20 40.46 -2.26
N LEU A 179 32.04 39.99 -3.20
CA LEU A 179 32.42 38.57 -3.29
C LEU A 179 32.98 38.00 -1.98
N ASN A 180 33.62 38.85 -1.17
CA ASN A 180 34.16 38.46 0.14
C ASN A 180 33.05 38.20 1.17
N LEU A 181 32.03 39.05 1.26
CA LEU A 181 30.87 38.81 2.11
C LEU A 181 30.13 37.52 1.77
N VAL A 182 29.98 37.24 0.48
CA VAL A 182 29.36 35.99 0.03
C VAL A 182 30.21 34.76 0.42
N LYS A 183 31.54 34.84 0.30
CA LYS A 183 32.45 33.76 0.72
C LYS A 183 32.38 33.54 2.24
N GLU A 184 32.38 34.57 3.04
CA GLU A 184 32.27 34.50 4.50
C GLU A 184 30.93 33.93 4.95
N ALA A 185 29.83 34.37 4.34
CA ALA A 185 28.48 33.83 4.59
C ALA A 185 28.37 32.36 4.25
N LEU A 186 28.94 31.91 3.10
CA LEU A 186 28.96 30.51 2.71
C LEU A 186 29.87 29.66 3.62
N ALA A 187 30.99 30.21 4.10
CA ALA A 187 31.85 29.51 5.05
C ALA A 187 31.14 29.32 6.39
N PHE A 188 30.51 30.36 6.93
CA PHE A 188 29.70 30.31 8.14
C PHE A 188 28.54 29.32 8.02
N LEU A 189 27.78 29.38 6.93
CA LEU A 189 26.66 28.46 6.68
C LEU A 189 27.12 27.00 6.63
N ARG A 190 28.24 26.75 5.93
CA ARG A 190 28.83 25.40 5.84
C ARG A 190 29.26 24.88 7.21
N GLU A 191 29.93 25.70 8.01
CA GLU A 191 30.37 25.33 9.35
C GLU A 191 29.18 25.02 10.25
N LYS A 192 28.17 25.88 10.28
CA LYS A 192 26.96 25.68 11.09
C LYS A 192 26.17 24.44 10.67
N LEU A 193 25.97 24.23 9.36
CA LEU A 193 25.29 23.04 8.86
C LEU A 193 26.06 21.75 9.17
N ASN A 194 27.39 21.77 9.10
CA ASN A 194 28.22 20.63 9.47
C ASN A 194 28.07 20.31 10.97
N ASN A 195 28.09 21.33 11.83
CA ASN A 195 27.91 21.17 13.27
C ASN A 195 26.51 20.59 13.57
N ILE A 196 25.45 21.17 13.03
CA ILE A 196 24.07 20.67 13.21
C ILE A 196 23.93 19.23 12.71
N ASN A 197 24.42 18.92 11.51
CA ASN A 197 24.35 17.56 10.98
C ASN A 197 25.15 16.55 11.82
N SER A 198 26.28 16.96 12.40
CA SER A 198 27.08 16.15 13.31
C SER A 198 26.31 15.85 14.61
N GLU A 199 25.67 16.86 15.19
CA GLU A 199 24.84 16.70 16.40
C GLU A 199 23.60 15.84 16.12
N LEU A 200 22.90 16.06 15.00
CA LEU A 200 21.78 15.21 14.59
C LEU A 200 22.20 13.73 14.42
N LEU A 201 23.40 13.50 13.86
CA LEU A 201 23.92 12.13 13.72
C LEU A 201 24.25 11.48 15.07
N LYS A 202 24.79 12.26 16.03
CA LYS A 202 25.03 11.79 17.39
C LYS A 202 23.74 11.41 18.06
N LEU A 203 22.73 12.29 18.02
CA LEU A 203 21.40 12.03 18.60
C LEU A 203 20.73 10.80 17.97
N LYS A 204 20.85 10.62 16.65
CA LYS A 204 20.30 9.43 15.96
C LYS A 204 20.98 8.13 16.41
N LYS A 205 22.30 8.16 16.65
CA LYS A 205 23.02 7.01 17.20
C LYS A 205 22.61 6.72 18.65
N GLU A 206 22.36 7.74 19.43
CA GLU A 206 21.89 7.63 20.81
C GLU A 206 20.47 7.07 20.85
N GLU A 207 19.56 7.60 20.05
CA GLU A 207 18.21 7.07 19.87
C GLU A 207 18.19 5.57 19.52
N TYR A 208 19.04 5.15 18.60
CA TYR A 208 19.19 3.75 18.24
C TYR A 208 19.63 2.89 19.45
N ARG A 209 20.63 3.37 20.23
CA ARG A 209 21.11 2.66 21.43
C ARG A 209 20.01 2.54 22.49
N VAL A 210 19.28 3.62 22.74
CA VAL A 210 18.19 3.66 23.71
C VAL A 210 17.05 2.75 23.27
N ASN A 211 16.71 2.70 21.98
CA ASN A 211 15.70 1.78 21.45
C ASN A 211 16.11 0.30 21.59
N ILE A 212 17.38 -0.06 21.35
CA ILE A 212 17.87 -1.42 21.60
C ILE A 212 17.77 -1.77 23.09
N LYS A 213 18.11 -0.83 23.99
CA LYS A 213 17.96 -1.03 25.43
C LYS A 213 16.48 -1.24 25.81
N LYS A 214 15.57 -0.46 25.23
CA LYS A 214 14.12 -0.61 25.41
C LYS A 214 13.64 -2.00 25.00
N GLN A 215 14.02 -2.46 23.81
CA GLN A 215 13.64 -3.79 23.31
C GLN A 215 14.15 -4.92 24.24
N ARG A 216 15.39 -4.84 24.70
CA ARG A 216 15.93 -5.84 25.65
C ARG A 216 15.13 -5.86 26.95
N MET A 217 14.88 -4.70 27.55
CA MET A 217 14.09 -4.60 28.77
C MET A 217 12.66 -5.07 28.61
N GLN A 218 12.03 -4.83 27.45
CA GLN A 218 10.71 -5.36 27.13
C GLN A 218 10.72 -6.89 27.01
N SER A 219 11.75 -7.46 26.39
CA SER A 219 11.94 -8.90 26.30
C SER A 219 12.17 -9.53 27.67
N ASP A 220 13.00 -8.90 28.52
CA ASP A 220 13.26 -9.37 29.88
C ASP A 220 12.00 -9.29 30.77
N LEU A 221 11.23 -8.23 30.65
CA LEU A 221 9.96 -8.06 31.33
C LEU A 221 8.97 -9.16 30.92
N LEU A 222 8.83 -9.40 29.61
CA LEU A 222 7.99 -10.47 29.09
C LEU A 222 8.43 -11.83 29.57
N ALA A 223 9.75 -12.12 29.56
CA ALA A 223 10.31 -13.38 30.08
C ALA A 223 10.01 -13.58 31.56
N LEU A 224 10.14 -12.53 32.39
CA LEU A 224 9.84 -12.61 33.83
C LEU A 224 8.33 -12.74 34.09
N GLN A 225 7.49 -12.10 33.32
CA GLN A 225 6.02 -12.24 33.37
C GLN A 225 5.60 -13.66 32.97
N THR A 226 6.22 -14.19 31.91
CA THR A 226 5.97 -15.56 31.43
C THR A 226 6.51 -16.60 32.43
N TYR A 227 7.69 -16.38 33.07
CA TYR A 227 8.25 -17.25 34.07
C TYR A 227 7.39 -17.31 35.34
N ASN A 228 6.78 -16.19 35.75
CA ASN A 228 5.86 -16.18 36.90
C ASN A 228 4.55 -16.96 36.63
N SER A 229 4.21 -17.18 35.36
CA SER A 229 3.04 -17.98 34.96
C SER A 229 3.36 -19.47 34.73
N ASN A 230 4.67 -19.86 34.77
CA ASN A 230 5.11 -21.21 34.41
C ASN A 230 5.74 -21.98 35.55
N THR A 231 4.93 -22.40 36.53
CA THR A 231 5.22 -23.63 37.28
C THR A 231 4.20 -24.70 36.87
N GLY A 232 4.43 -25.34 35.73
CA GLY A 232 3.63 -26.45 35.22
C GLY A 232 2.93 -26.09 33.91
N ASP A 233 3.26 -26.83 32.87
CA ASP A 233 2.68 -26.87 31.52
C ASP A 233 2.29 -25.53 30.90
N VAL A 234 3.08 -25.14 29.91
CA VAL A 234 2.86 -23.96 29.07
C VAL A 234 1.61 -24.16 28.24
N VAL A 235 0.44 -23.87 28.80
CA VAL A 235 -0.70 -23.48 27.99
C VAL A 235 -0.53 -22.00 27.74
N LYS A 236 -0.13 -21.62 26.53
CA LYS A 236 -0.22 -20.25 26.04
C LYS A 236 -1.68 -19.82 26.12
N ASP A 237 -2.08 -19.12 27.18
CA ASP A 237 -3.36 -18.43 27.24
C ASP A 237 -3.28 -17.24 26.27
N GLU A 238 -3.49 -17.51 25.00
CA GLU A 238 -3.53 -16.47 23.96
C GLU A 238 -4.91 -15.81 23.95
N THR A 239 -4.92 -14.49 23.71
CA THR A 239 -6.17 -13.77 23.40
C THR A 239 -6.84 -14.48 22.25
N ASN A 240 -8.09 -14.89 22.43
CA ASN A 240 -8.82 -15.66 21.43
C ASN A 240 -9.87 -14.76 20.76
N TYR A 241 -9.67 -14.52 19.47
CA TYR A 241 -10.61 -13.76 18.62
C TYR A 241 -11.66 -14.73 18.07
N ARG A 242 -12.93 -14.37 18.20
CA ARG A 242 -14.03 -15.26 17.90
C ARG A 242 -15.22 -14.56 17.26
N VAL A 243 -15.95 -15.29 16.45
CA VAL A 243 -17.25 -14.91 15.92
C VAL A 243 -18.32 -15.77 16.55
N ILE A 244 -19.34 -15.14 17.10
CA ILE A 244 -20.48 -15.76 17.76
C ILE A 244 -21.69 -15.63 16.84
N VAL A 245 -22.28 -16.76 16.44
CA VAL A 245 -23.46 -16.80 15.60
C VAL A 245 -24.60 -17.42 16.39
N THR A 246 -25.65 -16.66 16.65
CA THR A 246 -26.87 -17.17 17.30
C THR A 246 -27.84 -17.65 16.24
N VAL A 247 -28.26 -18.89 16.33
CA VAL A 247 -29.23 -19.51 15.41
C VAL A 247 -30.45 -20.04 16.16
N SER A 248 -31.59 -20.09 15.49
CA SER A 248 -32.83 -20.69 16.00
C SER A 248 -33.32 -21.77 15.05
N ALA A 249 -33.74 -22.91 15.60
CA ALA A 249 -34.33 -24.00 14.84
C ALA A 249 -35.56 -24.56 15.55
N ASP A 250 -36.61 -24.90 14.81
CA ASP A 250 -37.82 -25.52 15.37
C ASP A 250 -37.57 -26.92 15.88
N LEU A 251 -36.74 -27.69 15.15
CA LEU A 251 -36.31 -29.05 15.50
C LEU A 251 -34.79 -29.14 15.43
N ALA A 252 -34.21 -30.07 16.19
CA ALA A 252 -32.77 -30.34 16.12
C ALA A 252 -32.41 -30.73 14.67
N THR A 253 -31.42 -30.03 14.11
CA THR A 253 -31.00 -30.18 12.72
C THR A 253 -29.50 -30.11 12.55
N ASN A 254 -29.01 -30.75 11.49
CA ASN A 254 -27.63 -30.61 11.03
C ASN A 254 -27.58 -29.64 9.84
N GLY A 255 -26.50 -28.94 9.69
CA GLY A 255 -26.29 -28.04 8.57
C GLY A 255 -24.84 -27.63 8.41
N THR A 256 -24.62 -26.71 7.49
CA THR A 256 -23.33 -26.07 7.29
C THR A 256 -23.43 -24.59 7.65
N MET A 257 -22.47 -24.08 8.40
CA MET A 257 -22.32 -22.65 8.68
C MET A 257 -21.05 -22.13 8.03
N ASN A 258 -21.20 -21.08 7.26
CA ASN A 258 -20.11 -20.36 6.63
C ASN A 258 -19.96 -18.99 7.28
N ILE A 259 -18.73 -18.59 7.57
CA ILE A 259 -18.38 -17.23 7.98
C ILE A 259 -17.35 -16.65 7.02
N ASN A 260 -17.51 -15.40 6.65
CA ASN A 260 -16.55 -14.68 5.87
C ASN A 260 -16.26 -13.31 6.48
N TYR A 261 -15.05 -12.83 6.28
CA TYR A 261 -14.59 -11.54 6.80
C TYR A 261 -13.34 -11.06 6.07
N MET A 262 -13.06 -9.76 6.20
CA MET A 262 -11.88 -9.12 5.63
C MET A 262 -10.74 -9.05 6.65
N LEU A 263 -9.52 -9.25 6.15
CA LEU A 263 -8.25 -9.03 6.84
C LEU A 263 -7.45 -7.94 6.13
N GLN A 264 -6.71 -7.11 6.87
CA GLN A 264 -5.95 -6.01 6.28
C GLN A 264 -4.47 -6.38 6.03
N ASP A 265 -3.91 -7.31 6.81
CA ASP A 265 -2.48 -7.63 6.78
C ASP A 265 -2.12 -8.70 5.72
N ALA A 266 -2.74 -8.61 4.58
CA ALA A 266 -2.47 -9.42 3.41
C ALA A 266 -2.67 -8.60 2.14
N GLY A 267 -2.13 -9.10 1.03
CA GLY A 267 -2.34 -8.47 -0.27
C GLY A 267 -1.50 -9.12 -1.35
N TRP A 268 -1.67 -8.62 -2.59
CA TRP A 268 -0.83 -9.04 -3.68
C TRP A 268 -0.48 -7.88 -4.60
N THR A 269 0.65 -8.01 -5.29
CA THR A 269 1.09 -7.06 -6.30
C THR A 269 1.44 -7.78 -7.59
N PRO A 270 1.10 -7.20 -8.76
CA PRO A 270 1.45 -7.75 -10.07
C PRO A 270 2.96 -7.76 -10.30
N SER A 271 3.45 -8.81 -10.93
CA SER A 271 4.83 -8.94 -11.39
C SER A 271 4.87 -9.72 -12.69
N TYR A 272 5.77 -9.34 -13.59
CA TYR A 272 5.85 -9.93 -14.92
C TYR A 272 7.26 -10.43 -15.20
N ASP A 273 7.37 -11.57 -15.88
CA ASP A 273 8.59 -11.97 -16.57
C ASP A 273 8.34 -11.90 -18.08
N LEU A 274 9.17 -11.14 -18.77
CA LEU A 274 9.15 -10.99 -20.22
C LEU A 274 10.38 -11.64 -20.80
N ARG A 275 10.20 -12.71 -21.57
CA ARG A 275 11.28 -13.53 -22.14
C ARG A 275 11.27 -13.47 -23.66
N ALA A 276 12.33 -12.90 -24.25
CA ALA A 276 12.52 -12.87 -25.70
C ALA A 276 13.69 -13.79 -26.09
N LYS A 277 13.47 -14.61 -27.12
CA LYS A 277 14.50 -15.42 -27.77
C LYS A 277 14.89 -14.76 -29.09
N GLY A 278 15.98 -13.99 -29.07
CA GLY A 278 16.42 -13.21 -30.24
C GLY A 278 15.52 -11.99 -30.55
N ALA A 279 15.93 -11.19 -31.55
CA ALA A 279 15.20 -10.02 -32.02
C ALA A 279 14.29 -10.37 -33.23
N GLY A 280 13.45 -11.35 -33.09
CA GLY A 280 12.51 -11.74 -34.13
C GLY A 280 11.67 -12.93 -33.67
N GLY A 281 10.40 -12.71 -33.42
CA GLY A 281 9.49 -13.73 -32.93
C GLY A 281 8.62 -13.27 -31.76
N ASN A 282 7.85 -14.19 -31.23
CA ASN A 282 7.00 -13.91 -30.09
C ASN A 282 7.83 -13.73 -28.80
N MET A 283 7.33 -12.91 -27.91
CA MET A 283 7.81 -12.76 -26.56
C MET A 283 6.92 -13.55 -25.62
N GLN A 284 7.49 -14.32 -24.71
CA GLN A 284 6.74 -14.97 -23.66
C GLN A 284 6.53 -14.02 -22.49
N LEU A 285 5.29 -13.74 -22.16
CA LEU A 285 4.87 -13.01 -20.95
C LEU A 285 4.43 -14.04 -19.91
N THR A 286 5.04 -14.02 -18.75
CA THR A 286 4.57 -14.72 -17.56
C THR A 286 4.07 -13.70 -16.56
N TYR A 287 2.77 -13.68 -16.31
CA TYR A 287 2.13 -12.85 -15.29
C TYR A 287 2.10 -13.60 -13.97
N LYS A 288 2.60 -12.97 -12.91
CA LYS A 288 2.69 -13.51 -11.56
C LYS A 288 2.08 -12.57 -10.55
N ALA A 289 1.54 -13.13 -9.48
CA ALA A 289 1.21 -12.40 -8.26
C ALA A 289 2.32 -12.59 -7.24
N GLN A 290 2.70 -11.51 -6.60
CA GLN A 290 3.50 -11.50 -5.39
C GLN A 290 2.55 -11.38 -4.21
N VAL A 291 2.18 -12.51 -3.62
CA VAL A 291 1.23 -12.61 -2.51
C VAL A 291 1.98 -12.57 -1.19
N TYR A 292 1.54 -11.75 -0.26
CA TYR A 292 2.07 -11.70 1.10
C TYR A 292 0.92 -11.78 2.12
N GLN A 293 1.19 -12.36 3.28
CA GLN A 293 0.25 -12.34 4.39
C GLN A 293 0.98 -12.38 5.74
N ASN A 294 0.43 -11.65 6.70
CA ASN A 294 0.86 -11.62 8.11
C ASN A 294 -0.38 -11.59 9.03
N THR A 295 -1.36 -12.44 8.73
CA THR A 295 -2.69 -12.40 9.36
C THR A 295 -2.77 -13.13 10.69
N GLY A 296 -1.73 -13.88 11.07
CA GLY A 296 -1.65 -14.66 12.30
C GLY A 296 -1.94 -16.15 12.11
N ILE A 297 -2.50 -16.57 10.95
CA ILE A 297 -2.84 -17.97 10.67
C ILE A 297 -2.36 -18.33 9.25
N ASP A 298 -1.74 -19.51 9.12
CA ASP A 298 -1.34 -20.05 7.83
C ASP A 298 -2.56 -20.41 6.98
N TRP A 299 -2.53 -20.02 5.71
CA TRP A 299 -3.50 -20.50 4.73
C TRP A 299 -3.02 -21.85 4.19
N SER A 300 -3.59 -22.93 4.66
CA SER A 300 -3.15 -24.28 4.31
C SER A 300 -4.19 -24.96 3.45
N ASP A 301 -3.78 -25.40 2.25
CA ASP A 301 -4.62 -26.16 1.33
C ASP A 301 -5.95 -25.44 1.03
N VAL A 302 -5.87 -24.17 0.66
CA VAL A 302 -7.01 -23.30 0.37
C VAL A 302 -7.21 -23.09 -1.13
N LYS A 303 -8.44 -22.86 -1.55
CA LYS A 303 -8.73 -22.31 -2.87
C LYS A 303 -8.35 -20.85 -2.88
N LEU A 304 -7.40 -20.47 -3.73
CA LEU A 304 -6.89 -19.11 -3.82
C LEU A 304 -7.49 -18.37 -5.03
N THR A 305 -8.08 -17.21 -4.78
CA THR A 305 -8.53 -16.28 -5.82
C THR A 305 -7.79 -14.97 -5.64
N LEU A 306 -7.25 -14.41 -6.73
CA LEU A 306 -6.58 -13.09 -6.73
C LEU A 306 -7.50 -12.09 -7.42
N SER A 307 -7.81 -10.98 -6.77
CA SER A 307 -8.70 -9.96 -7.32
C SER A 307 -7.99 -8.61 -7.46
N THR A 308 -8.18 -7.93 -8.58
CA THR A 308 -7.68 -6.57 -8.81
C THR A 308 -8.52 -5.51 -8.10
N ALA A 309 -9.61 -5.90 -7.44
CA ALA A 309 -10.44 -5.02 -6.63
C ALA A 309 -9.67 -4.43 -5.44
N SER A 310 -10.11 -3.27 -5.00
CA SER A 310 -9.61 -2.59 -3.79
C SER A 310 -10.77 -2.27 -2.86
N PRO A 311 -11.25 -3.23 -2.06
CA PRO A 311 -12.44 -3.05 -1.21
C PRO A 311 -12.25 -1.97 -0.12
N ASN A 312 -11.01 -1.59 0.18
CA ASN A 312 -10.67 -0.55 1.16
C ASN A 312 -10.72 0.89 0.58
N GLN A 313 -10.94 1.06 -0.73
CA GLN A 313 -11.10 2.37 -1.34
C GLN A 313 -12.54 2.86 -1.22
N SER A 314 -12.70 4.18 -1.03
CA SER A 314 -14.02 4.80 -0.99
C SER A 314 -14.69 4.71 -2.37
N ASN A 315 -15.85 4.06 -2.44
CA ASN A 315 -16.67 3.99 -3.64
C ASN A 315 -17.60 5.21 -3.81
N VAL A 316 -17.31 6.32 -3.12
CA VAL A 316 -18.10 7.55 -3.23
C VAL A 316 -17.68 8.30 -4.48
N LYS A 317 -18.64 8.47 -5.41
CA LYS A 317 -18.43 9.26 -6.62
C LYS A 317 -18.00 10.68 -6.28
N PRO A 318 -16.89 11.19 -6.84
CA PRO A 318 -16.49 12.57 -6.62
C PRO A 318 -17.50 13.54 -7.23
N VAL A 319 -17.79 14.62 -6.48
CA VAL A 319 -18.70 15.68 -6.91
C VAL A 319 -17.88 16.94 -7.16
N LEU A 320 -18.00 17.51 -8.37
CA LEU A 320 -17.39 18.79 -8.70
C LEU A 320 -18.17 19.89 -8.00
N ASN A 321 -17.48 20.61 -7.13
CA ASN A 321 -18.01 21.84 -6.56
C ASN A 321 -17.74 23.02 -7.47
N THR A 322 -18.54 24.11 -7.36
CA THR A 322 -18.33 25.32 -8.15
C THR A 322 -16.94 25.89 -7.89
N TRP A 323 -16.14 26.05 -8.95
CA TRP A 323 -14.81 26.66 -8.90
C TRP A 323 -14.94 28.17 -9.08
N TRP A 324 -14.85 28.91 -7.96
CA TRP A 324 -14.91 30.37 -7.95
C TRP A 324 -13.53 30.95 -8.20
N LEU A 325 -13.38 31.78 -9.24
CA LEU A 325 -12.19 32.60 -9.46
C LEU A 325 -12.35 33.91 -8.70
N ASN A 326 -11.37 34.22 -7.84
CA ASN A 326 -11.28 35.50 -7.13
C ASN A 326 -9.93 36.14 -7.41
N TYR A 327 -9.88 37.49 -7.36
CA TYR A 327 -8.61 38.19 -7.43
C TYR A 327 -7.72 37.82 -6.23
N TYR A 328 -6.41 37.70 -6.49
CA TYR A 328 -5.44 37.48 -5.42
C TYR A 328 -5.44 38.68 -4.48
N ASN A 329 -5.82 38.48 -3.23
CA ASN A 329 -5.71 39.47 -2.16
C ASN A 329 -4.50 39.11 -1.28
N PRO A 330 -3.39 39.85 -1.37
CA PRO A 330 -2.19 39.55 -0.59
C PRO A 330 -2.38 39.66 0.93
N TYR A 331 -3.42 40.37 1.38
CA TYR A 331 -3.72 40.55 2.81
C TYR A 331 -4.61 39.45 3.41
N ALA A 332 -5.20 38.58 2.60
CA ALA A 332 -6.06 37.49 3.09
C ALA A 332 -5.26 36.27 3.62
N TYR A 333 -3.98 36.18 3.28
CA TYR A 333 -3.13 35.05 3.71
C TYR A 333 -2.72 35.11 5.19
N ASP A 334 -2.65 36.32 5.79
CA ASP A 334 -2.24 36.48 7.18
C ASP A 334 -3.33 36.08 8.19
N TYR A 335 -4.62 36.17 7.80
CA TYR A 335 -5.72 35.81 8.68
C TYR A 335 -5.95 34.29 8.79
N LYS A 336 -5.70 33.52 7.73
CA LYS A 336 -5.85 32.05 7.76
C LYS A 336 -4.70 31.32 8.46
N ARG A 337 -3.53 31.93 8.56
CA ARG A 337 -2.36 31.34 9.22
C ARG A 337 -2.50 31.26 10.74
N LYS A 338 -3.36 32.10 11.34
CA LYS A 338 -3.62 32.10 12.80
C LYS A 338 -4.59 31.04 13.31
N TYR A 339 -5.34 30.35 12.42
CA TYR A 339 -6.35 29.36 12.81
C TYR A 339 -6.15 27.97 12.23
N SER A 340 -5.04 27.70 11.54
CA SER A 340 -4.78 26.40 10.89
C SER A 340 -3.56 25.66 11.44
N GLU A 341 -3.21 25.88 12.70
CA GLU A 341 -2.04 25.19 13.32
C GLU A 341 -2.40 23.87 14.03
N ASN A 342 -3.66 23.41 13.97
CA ASN A 342 -4.11 22.23 14.71
C ASN A 342 -4.45 20.98 13.88
N ASP A 343 -4.24 20.96 12.55
CA ASP A 343 -4.51 19.76 11.75
C ASP A 343 -3.38 19.50 10.73
N LYS A 344 -2.26 19.00 11.21
CA LYS A 344 -1.25 18.33 10.36
C LYS A 344 -0.58 17.20 11.12
N ASP A 345 -1.28 16.09 11.24
CA ASP A 345 -0.66 14.81 11.49
C ASP A 345 -1.31 13.76 10.59
N SER A 346 -0.74 13.58 9.41
CA SER A 346 -0.78 12.30 8.67
C SER A 346 0.10 12.41 7.41
N MET A 347 1.40 12.24 7.58
CA MET A 347 2.28 11.85 6.48
C MET A 347 2.66 10.40 6.66
N ILE A 348 2.17 9.57 5.75
CA ILE A 348 2.52 8.16 5.59
C ILE A 348 3.98 8.08 5.11
N PRO A 349 4.86 7.31 5.75
CA PRO A 349 6.22 7.09 5.23
C PRO A 349 6.20 6.08 4.09
N GLN A 350 6.71 6.50 2.94
CA GLN A 350 7.06 5.57 1.86
C GLN A 350 8.17 4.62 2.33
N SER A 351 7.87 3.34 2.37
CA SER A 351 8.85 2.29 2.58
C SER A 351 9.69 2.09 1.31
N LYS A 352 10.99 2.25 1.43
CA LYS A 352 11.94 1.83 0.40
C LYS A 352 12.10 0.32 0.45
N SER A 353 11.79 -0.36 -0.64
CA SER A 353 12.05 -1.77 -0.82
C SER A 353 13.55 -2.02 -0.92
N SER A 354 14.05 -2.93 -0.11
CA SER A 354 15.42 -3.45 -0.15
C SER A 354 15.46 -4.77 -0.92
N GLY A 355 16.35 -4.82 -1.90
CA GLY A 355 17.17 -5.93 -2.36
C GLY A 355 16.55 -7.29 -2.64
N SER A 356 16.40 -7.62 -3.91
CA SER A 356 16.18 -8.97 -4.38
C SER A 356 17.48 -9.80 -4.32
N LEU A 357 17.40 -10.98 -3.72
CA LEU A 357 18.40 -12.02 -3.86
C LEU A 357 18.09 -12.81 -5.15
N ALA A 358 19.04 -12.80 -6.07
CA ALA A 358 19.00 -13.61 -7.28
C ALA A 358 19.23 -15.09 -6.93
N TYR A 359 18.31 -15.97 -7.32
CA TYR A 359 18.55 -17.39 -7.42
C TYR A 359 18.84 -17.75 -8.88
N GLU A 360 20.02 -18.23 -9.10
CA GLU A 360 20.49 -18.82 -10.35
C GLU A 360 19.92 -20.25 -10.44
N ASN A 361 19.11 -20.55 -11.45
CA ASN A 361 18.76 -21.91 -11.82
C ASN A 361 19.05 -22.11 -13.31
N GLN A 362 20.15 -22.81 -13.55
CA GLN A 362 20.40 -23.48 -14.83
C GLN A 362 19.65 -24.80 -14.80
N ASN A 363 18.77 -25.03 -15.79
CA ASN A 363 18.70 -26.25 -16.59
C ASN A 363 17.50 -26.18 -17.54
N ALA A 364 17.76 -26.47 -18.81
CA ALA A 364 16.73 -26.70 -19.81
C ALA A 364 16.10 -28.07 -19.54
N GLU A 365 14.95 -28.08 -18.90
CA GLU A 365 14.11 -29.28 -18.75
C GLU A 365 12.72 -29.02 -19.30
N VAL A 366 12.07 -30.11 -19.73
CA VAL A 366 10.66 -30.17 -20.13
C VAL A 366 9.86 -29.26 -19.22
N ALA A 367 9.12 -28.30 -19.81
CA ALA A 367 8.37 -27.31 -19.06
C ALA A 367 7.42 -28.02 -18.09
N ALA A 368 7.72 -27.93 -16.80
CA ALA A 368 6.81 -28.42 -15.77
C ALA A 368 5.54 -27.57 -15.79
N LEU A 369 4.38 -28.21 -15.62
CA LEU A 369 3.11 -27.51 -15.45
C LEU A 369 3.20 -26.54 -14.27
N THR A 370 2.73 -25.32 -14.45
CA THR A 370 2.74 -24.25 -13.45
C THR A 370 1.32 -23.94 -12.97
N ALA A 371 1.18 -23.14 -11.91
CA ALA A 371 -0.13 -22.66 -11.46
C ALA A 371 -0.89 -21.93 -12.57
N ALA A 372 -0.17 -21.32 -13.52
CA ALA A 372 -0.78 -20.64 -14.66
C ALA A 372 -1.61 -21.55 -15.55
N ASP A 373 -1.27 -22.85 -15.65
CA ASP A 373 -2.02 -23.83 -16.44
C ASP A 373 -3.36 -24.20 -15.80
N PHE A 374 -3.55 -23.85 -14.53
CA PHE A 374 -4.74 -24.13 -13.72
C PHE A 374 -5.45 -22.87 -13.26
N THR A 375 -5.12 -21.71 -13.81
CA THR A 375 -5.75 -20.42 -13.46
C THR A 375 -6.76 -20.03 -14.53
N VAL A 376 -7.94 -19.58 -14.09
CA VAL A 376 -9.00 -19.04 -14.94
C VAL A 376 -9.20 -17.58 -14.56
N ALA A 377 -9.13 -16.69 -15.55
CA ALA A 377 -9.46 -15.29 -15.38
C ALA A 377 -10.96 -15.09 -15.63
N GLU A 378 -11.65 -14.45 -14.70
CA GLU A 378 -13.05 -14.03 -14.82
C GLU A 378 -13.12 -12.51 -14.77
N GLU A 379 -13.67 -11.90 -15.83
CA GLU A 379 -13.83 -10.47 -15.94
C GLU A 379 -15.18 -10.04 -15.36
N ASN A 380 -15.14 -9.22 -14.33
CA ASN A 380 -16.30 -8.48 -13.82
C ASN A 380 -16.34 -7.09 -14.48
N ILE A 381 -17.43 -6.34 -14.31
CA ILE A 381 -17.62 -5.01 -14.93
C ILE A 381 -16.47 -4.02 -14.60
N THR A 382 -15.84 -4.14 -13.43
CA THR A 382 -14.83 -3.20 -12.93
C THR A 382 -13.52 -3.85 -12.49
N THR A 383 -13.46 -5.18 -12.40
CA THR A 383 -12.35 -5.92 -11.80
C THR A 383 -12.12 -7.24 -12.50
N VAL A 384 -10.90 -7.74 -12.42
CA VAL A 384 -10.54 -9.09 -12.90
C VAL A 384 -10.23 -9.97 -11.70
N GLU A 385 -10.76 -11.17 -11.71
CA GLU A 385 -10.50 -12.22 -10.73
C GLU A 385 -9.78 -13.39 -11.40
N TYR A 386 -8.72 -13.86 -10.74
CA TYR A 386 -7.93 -15.00 -11.19
C TYR A 386 -8.16 -16.15 -10.21
N ASP A 387 -8.96 -17.11 -10.64
CA ASP A 387 -9.32 -18.28 -9.84
C ASP A 387 -8.30 -19.42 -10.07
N ILE A 388 -7.55 -19.74 -9.03
CA ILE A 388 -6.50 -20.77 -9.08
C ILE A 388 -7.11 -22.09 -8.63
N LYS A 389 -7.26 -23.03 -9.55
CA LYS A 389 -7.91 -24.31 -9.29
C LYS A 389 -7.09 -25.28 -8.45
N LEU A 390 -5.79 -25.05 -8.35
CA LEU A 390 -4.90 -25.81 -7.47
C LEU A 390 -5.03 -25.31 -6.04
N ALA A 391 -5.08 -26.24 -5.10
CA ALA A 391 -4.98 -25.89 -3.68
C ALA A 391 -3.63 -25.26 -3.37
N TYR A 392 -3.66 -24.13 -2.66
CA TYR A 392 -2.47 -23.34 -2.33
C TYR A 392 -2.24 -23.29 -0.83
N SER A 393 -0.96 -23.25 -0.43
CA SER A 393 -0.59 -23.03 0.96
C SER A 393 0.36 -21.82 1.04
N ILE A 394 -0.05 -20.80 1.81
CA ILE A 394 0.74 -19.58 2.02
C ILE A 394 0.93 -19.41 3.53
N PRO A 395 2.17 -19.54 4.04
CA PRO A 395 2.45 -19.39 5.46
C PRO A 395 2.31 -17.93 5.90
N CYS A 396 2.00 -17.74 7.19
CA CYS A 396 1.94 -16.45 7.83
C CYS A 396 3.34 -15.99 8.26
N ASP A 397 4.22 -15.73 7.28
CA ASP A 397 5.61 -15.35 7.53
C ASP A 397 5.96 -13.92 7.08
N GLY A 398 4.97 -13.19 6.56
CA GLY A 398 5.11 -11.83 6.04
C GLY A 398 6.01 -11.71 4.80
N LYS A 399 6.44 -12.84 4.23
CA LYS A 399 7.26 -12.85 3.01
C LYS A 399 6.39 -12.90 1.76
N THR A 400 7.02 -12.58 0.65
CA THR A 400 6.38 -12.61 -0.66
C THR A 400 6.46 -14.01 -1.26
N HIS A 401 5.31 -14.55 -1.65
CA HIS A 401 5.15 -15.82 -2.33
C HIS A 401 4.71 -15.58 -3.76
N PHE A 402 5.42 -16.19 -4.73
CA PHE A 402 5.11 -16.00 -6.15
C PHE A 402 4.09 -17.05 -6.62
N VAL A 403 2.99 -16.58 -7.16
CA VAL A 403 1.92 -17.40 -7.74
C VAL A 403 1.82 -17.06 -9.22
N ALA A 404 2.03 -18.02 -10.11
CA ALA A 404 1.89 -17.81 -11.55
C ALA A 404 0.40 -17.72 -11.90
N ILE A 405 0.00 -16.62 -12.56
CA ILE A 405 -1.39 -16.35 -12.97
C ILE A 405 -1.59 -16.82 -14.40
N GLN A 406 -0.71 -16.42 -15.32
CA GLN A 406 -0.89 -16.64 -16.75
C GLN A 406 0.47 -16.65 -17.46
N THR A 407 0.59 -17.52 -18.47
CA THR A 407 1.71 -17.48 -19.40
C THR A 407 1.15 -17.40 -20.82
N LYS A 408 1.57 -16.40 -21.60
CA LYS A 408 1.14 -16.18 -22.99
C LYS A 408 2.34 -15.86 -23.87
N ASP A 409 2.30 -16.37 -25.10
CA ASP A 409 3.19 -15.94 -26.16
C ASP A 409 2.53 -14.79 -26.91
N ILE A 410 3.16 -13.60 -26.86
CA ILE A 410 2.65 -12.36 -27.43
C ILE A 410 3.48 -11.95 -28.64
N PRO A 411 2.86 -11.55 -29.75
CA PRO A 411 3.59 -11.04 -30.89
C PRO A 411 4.28 -9.73 -30.54
N ALA A 412 5.56 -9.60 -30.88
CA ALA A 412 6.35 -8.41 -30.61
C ALA A 412 7.11 -7.96 -31.86
N ASN A 413 7.11 -6.66 -32.11
CA ASN A 413 7.90 -6.03 -33.14
C ASN A 413 9.15 -5.39 -32.53
N TYR A 414 10.32 -5.77 -33.01
CA TYR A 414 11.59 -5.31 -32.46
C TYR A 414 12.15 -4.14 -33.25
N THR A 415 12.50 -3.06 -32.54
CA THR A 415 13.06 -1.84 -33.12
C THR A 415 14.20 -1.36 -32.23
N HIS A 416 15.30 -0.90 -32.83
CA HIS A 416 16.32 -0.19 -32.06
C HIS A 416 15.92 1.27 -31.91
N PHE A 417 16.15 1.81 -30.73
CA PHE A 417 15.90 3.21 -30.39
C PHE A 417 17.20 3.86 -29.90
N ALA A 418 17.45 5.08 -30.33
CA ALA A 418 18.53 5.88 -29.76
C ALA A 418 18.15 7.36 -29.68
N ALA A 419 18.55 8.01 -28.58
CA ALA A 419 18.47 9.45 -28.39
C ALA A 419 19.85 9.98 -27.99
N PRO A 420 20.78 10.15 -28.95
CA PRO A 420 22.21 10.38 -28.68
C PRO A 420 22.51 11.74 -28.04
N LYS A 421 21.53 12.61 -27.93
CA LYS A 421 21.58 13.83 -27.11
C LYS A 421 21.59 13.51 -25.63
N LEU A 422 20.93 12.41 -25.19
CA LEU A 422 20.76 11.99 -23.80
C LEU A 422 21.67 10.83 -23.45
N ASP A 423 21.69 9.79 -24.29
CA ASP A 423 22.48 8.57 -24.08
C ASP A 423 23.10 8.12 -25.42
N LYS A 424 24.37 7.72 -25.39
CA LYS A 424 25.12 7.29 -26.59
C LYS A 424 24.78 5.87 -27.03
N ASP A 425 24.15 5.08 -26.16
CA ASP A 425 23.81 3.69 -26.47
C ASP A 425 22.51 3.60 -27.28
N ALA A 426 22.42 2.60 -28.13
CA ALA A 426 21.17 2.18 -28.73
C ALA A 426 20.49 1.13 -27.85
N PHE A 427 19.19 1.22 -27.72
CA PHE A 427 18.36 0.31 -26.96
C PHE A 427 17.56 -0.58 -27.91
N LEU A 428 17.50 -1.87 -27.63
CA LEU A 428 16.52 -2.75 -28.27
C LEU A 428 15.18 -2.60 -27.57
N VAL A 429 14.16 -2.27 -28.32
CA VAL A 429 12.78 -2.08 -27.81
C VAL A 429 11.87 -3.07 -28.50
N ALA A 430 11.10 -3.82 -27.74
CA ALA A 430 9.98 -4.62 -28.22
C ALA A 430 8.70 -3.80 -28.10
N LYS A 431 7.97 -3.74 -29.21
CA LYS A 431 6.67 -3.09 -29.30
C LYS A 431 5.59 -4.15 -29.36
N ILE A 432 4.70 -4.13 -28.38
CA ILE A 432 3.56 -5.04 -28.26
C ILE A 432 2.32 -4.25 -28.60
N THR A 433 1.53 -4.74 -29.54
CA THR A 433 0.21 -4.18 -29.91
C THR A 433 -0.88 -5.04 -29.27
N ASN A 434 -2.08 -4.49 -29.11
CA ASN A 434 -3.26 -5.15 -28.52
C ASN A 434 -2.97 -5.72 -27.10
N TRP A 435 -2.17 -5.01 -26.33
CA TRP A 435 -1.79 -5.41 -24.97
C TRP A 435 -2.95 -5.24 -23.98
N ASP A 436 -3.95 -4.44 -24.29
CA ASP A 436 -5.21 -4.25 -23.58
C ASP A 436 -6.01 -5.55 -23.45
N GLU A 437 -5.97 -6.41 -24.47
CA GLU A 437 -6.59 -7.75 -24.42
C GLU A 437 -5.95 -8.71 -23.41
N LEU A 438 -4.82 -8.34 -22.84
CA LEU A 438 -4.09 -9.16 -21.88
C LEU A 438 -4.56 -8.95 -20.43
N ASN A 439 -5.40 -7.96 -20.18
CA ASN A 439 -5.92 -7.61 -18.84
C ASN A 439 -4.81 -7.47 -17.78
N LEU A 440 -3.72 -6.81 -18.15
CA LEU A 440 -2.58 -6.61 -17.27
C LEU A 440 -2.90 -5.55 -16.20
N ALA A 441 -2.46 -5.77 -14.98
CA ALA A 441 -2.48 -4.76 -13.92
C ALA A 441 -1.14 -4.00 -13.87
N ALA A 442 -1.13 -2.79 -13.30
CA ALA A 442 0.10 -2.01 -13.16
C ALA A 442 1.12 -2.74 -12.28
N GLY A 443 2.33 -2.96 -12.79
CA GLY A 443 3.33 -3.74 -12.06
C GLY A 443 4.73 -3.76 -12.67
N SER A 444 5.69 -4.24 -11.90
CA SER A 444 7.08 -4.40 -12.33
C SER A 444 7.24 -5.59 -13.28
N ALA A 445 8.11 -5.43 -14.26
CA ALA A 445 8.40 -6.44 -15.27
C ALA A 445 9.90 -6.73 -15.34
N ASN A 446 10.28 -7.97 -15.06
CA ASN A 446 11.63 -8.47 -15.27
C ASN A 446 11.82 -8.86 -16.75
N ILE A 447 12.88 -8.38 -17.37
CA ILE A 447 13.15 -8.60 -18.78
C ILE A 447 14.31 -9.57 -18.94
N TYR A 448 14.07 -10.62 -19.70
CA TYR A 448 15.07 -11.62 -20.06
C TYR A 448 15.24 -11.67 -21.58
N PHE A 449 16.46 -11.55 -22.05
CA PHE A 449 16.83 -11.66 -23.45
C PHE A 449 17.85 -12.78 -23.64
N ASP A 450 17.55 -13.75 -24.51
CA ASP A 450 18.37 -14.94 -24.71
C ASP A 450 18.75 -15.65 -23.40
N GLY A 451 17.79 -15.78 -22.47
CA GLY A 451 17.98 -16.44 -21.18
C GLY A 451 18.69 -15.59 -20.12
N THR A 452 19.18 -14.40 -20.46
CA THR A 452 19.89 -13.51 -19.53
C THR A 452 18.96 -12.42 -19.02
N PHE A 453 18.97 -12.15 -17.70
CA PHE A 453 18.29 -10.98 -17.13
C PHE A 453 18.98 -9.70 -17.62
N VAL A 454 18.25 -8.82 -18.24
CA VAL A 454 18.78 -7.58 -18.84
C VAL A 454 18.32 -6.31 -18.15
N GLY A 455 17.32 -6.40 -17.28
CA GLY A 455 16.83 -5.26 -16.51
C GLY A 455 15.37 -5.38 -16.12
N GLU A 456 14.87 -4.32 -15.53
CA GLU A 456 13.49 -4.17 -15.11
C GLU A 456 12.80 -3.05 -15.89
N SER A 457 11.50 -3.20 -16.12
CA SER A 457 10.60 -2.20 -16.69
C SER A 457 9.34 -2.12 -15.83
N TYR A 458 8.43 -1.26 -16.21
CA TYR A 458 7.13 -1.11 -15.55
C TYR A 458 6.02 -1.15 -16.59
N ILE A 459 5.01 -1.97 -16.35
CA ILE A 459 3.81 -2.04 -17.16
C ILE A 459 2.76 -1.13 -16.51
N ASP A 460 2.28 -0.14 -17.27
CA ASP A 460 1.22 0.78 -16.83
C ASP A 460 0.05 0.71 -17.81
N PRO A 461 -1.00 -0.03 -17.48
CA PRO A 461 -2.18 -0.15 -18.32
C PRO A 461 -3.03 1.12 -18.41
N SER A 462 -2.78 2.13 -17.58
CA SER A 462 -3.45 3.43 -17.70
C SER A 462 -2.91 4.31 -18.83
N SER A 463 -1.83 3.88 -19.48
CA SER A 463 -1.26 4.57 -20.63
C SER A 463 -2.25 4.53 -21.81
N LEU A 464 -2.55 5.70 -22.38
CA LEU A 464 -3.41 5.85 -23.57
C LEU A 464 -2.73 5.41 -24.88
N SER A 465 -1.58 4.74 -24.81
CA SER A 465 -0.84 4.28 -25.98
C SER A 465 -1.37 2.95 -26.47
N ASP A 466 -1.68 2.83 -27.74
CA ASP A 466 -2.09 1.56 -28.39
C ASP A 466 -0.95 0.54 -28.43
N THR A 467 0.28 0.94 -28.09
CA THR A 467 1.46 0.08 -28.07
C THR A 467 2.15 0.16 -26.72
N LEU A 468 2.53 -1.00 -26.19
CA LEU A 468 3.40 -1.12 -25.03
C LEU A 468 4.85 -1.27 -25.52
N ASP A 469 5.69 -0.27 -25.20
CA ASP A 469 7.11 -0.27 -25.55
C ASP A 469 7.94 -0.80 -24.38
N LEU A 470 8.62 -1.93 -24.61
CA LEU A 470 9.43 -2.61 -23.61
C LEU A 470 10.93 -2.54 -23.98
N THR A 471 11.73 -1.93 -23.15
CA THR A 471 13.17 -1.86 -23.36
C THR A 471 13.84 -3.17 -22.94
N LEU A 472 14.42 -3.88 -23.92
CA LEU A 472 15.09 -5.18 -23.72
C LEU A 472 16.58 -5.05 -23.34
N GLY A 473 17.09 -3.83 -23.30
CA GLY A 473 18.46 -3.55 -22.92
C GLY A 473 19.25 -2.78 -23.98
N ARG A 474 20.52 -2.56 -23.69
CA ARG A 474 21.45 -1.82 -24.55
C ARG A 474 22.10 -2.75 -25.57
N ASP A 475 22.07 -2.37 -26.82
CA ASP A 475 22.73 -3.13 -27.89
C ASP A 475 24.03 -2.46 -28.36
N LYS A 476 25.15 -2.97 -27.92
CA LYS A 476 26.47 -2.46 -28.27
C LYS A 476 26.86 -2.72 -29.74
N ASN A 477 26.13 -3.57 -30.45
CA ASN A 477 26.34 -3.80 -31.87
C ASN A 477 25.71 -2.70 -32.76
N MET A 478 24.91 -1.82 -32.17
CA MET A 478 24.41 -0.59 -32.78
C MET A 478 25.22 0.59 -32.25
N VAL A 479 26.22 1.02 -33.02
CA VAL A 479 27.11 2.12 -32.61
C VAL A 479 26.50 3.44 -33.08
N VAL A 480 26.22 4.35 -32.13
CA VAL A 480 25.69 5.67 -32.41
C VAL A 480 26.63 6.75 -31.92
N THR A 481 26.91 7.73 -32.77
CA THR A 481 27.73 8.89 -32.40
C THR A 481 27.01 10.18 -32.80
N ARG A 482 27.12 11.23 -31.99
CA ARG A 482 26.59 12.57 -32.23
C ARG A 482 27.70 13.58 -32.06
N VAL A 483 28.06 14.25 -33.14
CA VAL A 483 29.17 15.20 -33.15
C VAL A 483 28.73 16.56 -33.67
N LYS A 484 29.02 17.61 -32.92
CA LYS A 484 28.77 18.99 -33.34
C LYS A 484 29.76 19.38 -34.43
N GLN A 485 29.26 19.76 -35.61
CA GLN A 485 30.09 20.17 -36.74
C GLN A 485 30.57 21.62 -36.54
N LYS A 486 31.83 21.82 -36.24
CA LYS A 486 32.40 23.16 -35.95
C LYS A 486 32.43 24.07 -37.15
N ASP A 487 32.68 23.56 -38.34
CA ASP A 487 32.76 24.24 -39.63
C ASP A 487 31.38 24.74 -40.10
N LYS A 488 30.32 24.03 -39.79
CA LYS A 488 28.93 24.41 -40.07
C LYS A 488 28.26 25.20 -38.97
N THR A 489 28.83 25.21 -37.74
CA THR A 489 28.31 25.98 -36.62
C THR A 489 28.84 27.41 -36.70
N LYS A 490 27.97 28.38 -36.97
CA LYS A 490 28.34 29.78 -37.23
C LYS A 490 27.43 30.72 -36.44
N GLU A 491 27.99 31.89 -36.11
CA GLU A 491 27.24 33.00 -35.55
C GLU A 491 27.37 34.20 -36.45
N LYS A 492 26.23 34.81 -36.77
CA LYS A 492 26.16 36.01 -37.65
C LYS A 492 25.29 37.03 -36.98
N LEU A 493 25.61 38.31 -37.21
CA LEU A 493 24.79 39.46 -36.86
C LEU A 493 24.02 39.89 -38.11
N ILE A 494 22.71 40.03 -38.02
CA ILE A 494 21.83 40.45 -39.10
C ILE A 494 20.94 41.57 -38.55
N GLY A 495 21.32 42.82 -38.82
CA GLY A 495 20.66 43.99 -38.24
C GLY A 495 20.79 44.04 -36.74
N GLU A 496 19.67 44.03 -36.01
CA GLU A 496 19.63 44.00 -34.53
C GLU A 496 19.60 42.60 -33.95
N ASP A 497 19.58 41.59 -34.79
CA ASP A 497 19.49 40.19 -34.37
C ASP A 497 20.80 39.45 -34.53
N LYS A 498 20.97 38.48 -33.66
CA LYS A 498 22.03 37.49 -33.68
C LYS A 498 21.46 36.15 -34.14
N VAL A 499 22.05 35.55 -35.15
CA VAL A 499 21.67 34.25 -35.69
C VAL A 499 22.76 33.24 -35.43
N LYS A 500 22.45 32.22 -34.62
CA LYS A 500 23.35 31.07 -34.40
C LYS A 500 22.87 29.89 -35.21
N THR A 501 23.72 29.40 -36.11
CA THR A 501 23.51 28.15 -36.83
C THR A 501 24.23 27.04 -36.09
N ILE A 502 23.55 25.96 -35.77
CA ILE A 502 24.08 24.80 -35.06
C ILE A 502 23.83 23.57 -35.91
N SER A 503 24.90 22.80 -36.14
CA SER A 503 24.84 21.57 -36.93
C SER A 503 25.45 20.41 -36.20
N TYR A 504 24.75 19.27 -36.23
CA TYR A 504 25.20 18.00 -35.70
C TYR A 504 25.25 16.95 -36.82
N GLU A 505 26.29 16.12 -36.83
CA GLU A 505 26.33 14.87 -37.58
C GLU A 505 26.08 13.71 -36.62
N ILE A 506 25.05 12.92 -36.93
CA ILE A 506 24.74 11.69 -36.21
C ILE A 506 25.12 10.52 -37.12
N THR A 507 26.01 9.67 -36.69
CA THR A 507 26.40 8.49 -37.41
C THR A 507 25.91 7.24 -36.67
N ILE A 508 25.18 6.39 -37.40
CA ILE A 508 24.66 5.12 -36.86
C ILE A 508 25.26 4.01 -37.68
N ARG A 509 25.85 3.00 -37.01
CA ARG A 509 26.46 1.83 -37.64
C ARG A 509 25.88 0.54 -37.07
N ASN A 510 25.31 -0.26 -37.94
CA ASN A 510 24.91 -1.64 -37.63
C ASN A 510 26.14 -2.57 -37.81
N THR A 511 26.61 -3.17 -36.73
CA THR A 511 27.73 -4.14 -36.81
C THR A 511 27.25 -5.60 -36.86
N LYS A 512 25.93 -5.85 -36.86
CA LYS A 512 25.32 -7.18 -36.94
C LYS A 512 25.35 -7.73 -38.37
N SER A 513 25.09 -9.04 -38.47
CA SER A 513 24.87 -9.74 -39.76
C SER A 513 23.43 -9.68 -40.25
N SER A 514 22.50 -9.14 -39.45
CA SER A 514 21.07 -8.97 -39.75
C SER A 514 20.71 -7.49 -39.94
N ALA A 515 19.69 -7.24 -40.74
CA ALA A 515 19.08 -5.92 -40.84
C ALA A 515 18.26 -5.61 -39.59
N SER A 516 18.08 -4.34 -39.30
CA SER A 516 17.33 -3.90 -38.11
C SER A 516 16.56 -2.62 -38.36
N ASN A 517 15.32 -2.58 -37.87
CA ASN A 517 14.57 -1.34 -37.83
C ASN A 517 15.14 -0.43 -36.74
N PHE A 518 15.28 0.84 -37.06
CA PHE A 518 15.89 1.82 -36.18
C PHE A 518 15.03 3.08 -36.09
N ASN A 519 14.80 3.53 -34.87
CA ASN A 519 14.15 4.80 -34.54
C ASN A 519 15.17 5.70 -33.85
N LEU A 520 15.64 6.74 -34.56
CA LEU A 520 16.53 7.75 -34.01
C LEU A 520 15.73 8.96 -33.58
N GLN A 521 16.00 9.46 -32.40
CA GLN A 521 15.42 10.69 -31.88
C GLN A 521 16.49 11.71 -31.53
N ASP A 522 16.27 12.96 -31.93
CA ASP A 522 17.04 14.12 -31.43
C ASP A 522 16.08 15.26 -31.17
N GLN A 523 16.54 16.41 -30.78
CA GLN A 523 15.71 17.53 -30.40
C GLN A 523 16.37 18.86 -30.77
N ILE A 524 15.60 19.76 -31.36
CA ILE A 524 15.92 21.17 -31.46
C ILE A 524 15.20 21.95 -30.35
N PRO A 525 15.72 23.13 -29.93
CA PRO A 525 15.02 23.95 -28.94
C PRO A 525 13.72 24.51 -29.51
N VAL A 526 12.74 24.74 -28.64
CA VAL A 526 11.52 25.51 -28.93
C VAL A 526 11.48 26.73 -28.04
N SER A 527 10.79 27.77 -28.44
CA SER A 527 10.69 29.02 -27.69
C SER A 527 9.23 29.42 -27.45
N GLN A 528 8.95 29.84 -26.23
CA GLN A 528 7.68 30.50 -25.88
C GLN A 528 7.70 32.02 -26.10
N THR A 529 8.89 32.58 -26.40
CA THR A 529 9.11 34.00 -26.57
C THR A 529 9.12 34.33 -28.08
N LYS A 530 8.29 35.23 -28.53
CA LYS A 530 8.21 35.65 -29.95
C LYS A 530 9.50 36.22 -30.52
N GLU A 531 10.37 36.77 -29.66
CA GLU A 531 11.66 37.34 -30.06
C GLU A 531 12.72 36.27 -30.38
N ILE A 532 12.49 35.02 -29.98
CA ILE A 532 13.42 33.91 -30.24
C ILE A 532 12.76 33.02 -31.31
N ILE A 533 13.36 33.01 -32.50
CA ILE A 533 12.87 32.23 -33.65
C ILE A 533 13.83 31.07 -33.87
N VAL A 534 13.30 29.85 -33.76
CA VAL A 534 14.02 28.63 -34.08
C VAL A 534 13.53 28.10 -35.42
N SER A 535 14.45 27.82 -36.34
CA SER A 535 14.12 27.28 -37.68
C SER A 535 14.98 26.05 -37.97
N LEU A 536 14.33 24.96 -38.34
CA LEU A 536 14.97 23.76 -38.85
C LEU A 536 15.47 24.02 -40.29
N ILE A 537 16.75 23.82 -40.55
CA ILE A 537 17.39 24.08 -41.85
C ILE A 537 17.62 22.78 -42.61
N GLU A 538 18.13 21.75 -41.93
CA GLU A 538 18.43 20.45 -42.52
C GLU A 538 18.10 19.36 -41.51
N SER A 539 17.29 18.40 -41.91
CA SER A 539 16.89 17.29 -41.03
C SER A 539 17.14 15.89 -41.62
N SER A 540 17.74 15.81 -42.82
CA SER A 540 17.94 14.51 -43.51
C SER A 540 16.65 13.67 -43.61
N GLY A 541 15.48 14.31 -43.82
CA GLY A 541 14.19 13.63 -43.97
C GLY A 541 13.50 13.19 -42.67
N ALA A 542 13.72 13.90 -41.58
CA ALA A 542 13.05 13.64 -40.30
C ALA A 542 11.62 14.15 -40.27
N GLU A 543 10.80 13.50 -39.44
CA GLU A 543 9.54 14.04 -38.94
C GLU A 543 9.83 14.88 -37.69
N MET A 544 9.26 16.08 -37.61
CA MET A 544 9.44 16.98 -36.48
C MET A 544 8.10 17.29 -35.81
N ASP A 545 8.04 17.19 -34.51
CA ASP A 545 6.97 17.73 -33.69
C ASP A 545 7.31 19.19 -33.31
N GLU A 546 6.56 20.13 -33.84
CA GLU A 546 6.79 21.56 -33.62
C GLU A 546 6.58 22.01 -32.18
N LEU A 547 5.73 21.32 -31.41
CA LEU A 547 5.43 21.68 -30.04
C LEU A 547 6.57 21.31 -29.06
N SER A 548 7.15 20.12 -29.25
CA SER A 548 8.23 19.61 -28.40
C SER A 548 9.63 19.86 -28.96
N GLY A 549 9.73 20.15 -30.28
CA GLY A 549 11.01 20.23 -30.98
C GLY A 549 11.70 18.87 -31.20
N ILE A 550 10.98 17.77 -30.95
CA ILE A 550 11.51 16.42 -31.14
C ILE A 550 11.56 16.11 -32.63
N VAL A 551 12.68 15.55 -33.05
CA VAL A 551 12.99 15.20 -34.44
C VAL A 551 13.22 13.69 -34.52
N ASN A 552 12.41 13.00 -35.35
CA ASN A 552 12.39 11.54 -35.45
C ASN A 552 12.80 11.07 -36.83
N TRP A 553 13.61 10.02 -36.89
CA TRP A 553 13.97 9.30 -38.11
C TRP A 553 13.65 7.83 -37.93
N LYS A 554 12.84 7.27 -38.82
CA LYS A 554 12.54 5.83 -38.87
C LYS A 554 13.12 5.25 -40.15
N PHE A 555 13.98 4.25 -40.04
CA PHE A 555 14.63 3.61 -41.18
C PHE A 555 15.04 2.17 -40.87
N ASN A 556 15.29 1.39 -41.89
CA ASN A 556 15.88 0.07 -41.79
C ASN A 556 17.38 0.18 -42.07
N LEU A 557 18.22 -0.36 -41.19
CA LEU A 557 19.67 -0.47 -41.37
C LEU A 557 20.03 -1.89 -41.83
N LYS A 558 20.62 -1.99 -43.00
CA LYS A 558 21.12 -3.26 -43.53
C LYS A 558 22.30 -3.80 -42.69
N PRO A 559 22.63 -5.08 -42.83
CA PRO A 559 23.84 -5.63 -42.22
C PRO A 559 25.09 -4.82 -42.58
N LYS A 560 25.91 -4.48 -41.55
CA LYS A 560 27.14 -3.72 -41.68
C LYS A 560 27.01 -2.30 -42.25
N GLU A 561 25.81 -1.81 -42.43
CA GLU A 561 25.55 -0.46 -42.93
C GLU A 561 25.93 0.63 -41.93
N THR A 562 26.45 1.74 -42.47
CA THR A 562 26.67 2.97 -41.74
C THR A 562 25.84 4.07 -42.38
N LYS A 563 24.94 4.70 -41.59
CA LYS A 563 24.11 5.81 -42.02
C LYS A 563 24.53 7.10 -41.32
N LYS A 564 24.62 8.18 -42.09
CA LYS A 564 24.93 9.51 -41.59
C LYS A 564 23.69 10.39 -41.72
N ILE A 565 23.38 11.14 -40.70
CA ILE A 565 22.25 12.07 -40.61
C ILE A 565 22.79 13.42 -40.16
N VAL A 566 22.36 14.47 -40.82
CA VAL A 566 22.73 15.84 -40.46
C VAL A 566 21.50 16.55 -39.94
N LEU A 567 21.63 17.14 -38.74
CA LEU A 567 20.61 17.99 -38.15
C LEU A 567 21.17 19.40 -37.98
N THR A 568 20.63 20.35 -38.76
CA THR A 568 21.03 21.75 -38.69
C THR A 568 19.82 22.64 -38.42
N TYR A 569 19.96 23.50 -37.44
CA TYR A 569 18.93 24.49 -37.10
C TYR A 569 19.57 25.85 -36.81
N THR A 570 18.76 26.90 -36.91
CA THR A 570 19.14 28.25 -36.53
C THR A 570 18.32 28.76 -35.38
N VAL A 571 18.94 29.58 -34.55
CA VAL A 571 18.29 30.30 -33.45
C VAL A 571 18.58 31.80 -33.65
N LYS A 572 17.54 32.56 -33.96
CA LYS A 572 17.57 34.00 -34.12
C LYS A 572 17.02 34.69 -32.88
N PHE A 573 17.72 35.69 -32.35
CA PHE A 573 17.35 36.43 -31.15
C PHE A 573 18.04 37.80 -31.12
N PRO A 574 17.52 38.80 -30.36
CA PRO A 574 18.10 40.12 -30.25
C PRO A 574 19.56 40.07 -29.77
N LYS A 575 20.46 40.83 -30.41
CA LYS A 575 21.90 40.85 -30.15
C LYS A 575 22.27 41.25 -28.72
N GLU A 576 21.43 42.06 -28.10
CA GLU A 576 21.61 42.58 -26.72
C GLU A 576 21.32 41.50 -25.65
N LYS A 577 20.66 40.39 -26.03
CA LYS A 577 20.24 39.33 -25.12
C LYS A 577 21.14 38.12 -25.22
N THR A 578 21.29 37.42 -24.11
CA THR A 578 22.03 36.14 -24.04
C THR A 578 21.04 35.00 -23.82
N LEU A 579 21.14 33.95 -24.62
CA LEU A 579 20.31 32.76 -24.45
C LEU A 579 20.90 31.86 -23.37
N ALA A 580 20.05 31.38 -22.48
CA ALA A 580 20.38 30.31 -21.55
C ALA A 580 20.04 28.94 -22.19
N GLY A 581 20.89 27.93 -22.02
CA GLY A 581 20.62 26.54 -22.43
C GLY A 581 20.92 26.20 -23.89
N LEU A 582 21.69 27.03 -24.63
CA LEU A 582 22.08 26.76 -26.03
C LEU A 582 23.55 26.37 -26.13
#